data_fe03fdce75b6111b5d0193b8f98bbf02
#
_entry.id   fe03fdce75b6111b5d0193b8f98bbf02
#
_cell.length_a   1.000
_cell.length_b   1.000
_cell.length_c   1.000
_cell.angle_alpha   90.00
_cell.angle_beta   90.00
_cell.angle_gamma   90.00
#
_symmetry.space_group_name_H-M   'P 1'
#
loop_
_entity.id
_entity.type
_entity.pdbx_description
1 polymer ?
#
loop_
_entity_poly.entity_id
_entity_poly.type
_entity_poly.pdbx_seq_one_letter_code
_entity_poly.pdbx_strand_id
1 'polypeptide(L)'
;MILRSNKMTFFFSLLTLFFSCDGNGSEDNQDPKPIENEEGYATGIITDTDGNPIAGASVRIDNTMFYNSNILTTTDNAGKYKAKLATVGTYNVTAVLVKVLNGKSFTIDLHPELYEVMGNAGGVRNFKLKLTGKKADGLGYYGGTVGINSAVGSYIYDSENIEFTLEPVGKLIDGSTGKTLIVKEGAAYTAEYGYLVDIPLGRYTMKAIYTKENSKVPLKIRKKFDDASDTTAFILDFEPETQFGKNMAIIEYSE
;
A
#
# COMPACT_ATOMS: atom_id res chain seq x y z
N MET A 1 78.00 42.31 2.76
CA MET A 1 79.00 41.26 3.03
C MET A 1 78.33 39.92 2.74
N ILE A 2 78.81 39.27 1.75
CA ILE A 2 78.21 38.13 1.08
C ILE A 2 78.69 36.86 1.77
N LEU A 3 77.85 35.92 2.09
CA LEU A 3 78.27 34.52 2.20
C LEU A 3 77.13 33.58 1.64
N ARG A 4 77.56 32.92 0.60
CA ARG A 4 76.85 31.77 -0.01
C ARG A 4 76.96 30.56 0.92
N SER A 5 75.90 29.72 0.95
CA SER A 5 76.07 28.34 1.40
C SER A 5 75.27 27.41 0.59
N ASN A 6 75.92 26.35 0.19
CA ASN A 6 75.57 25.31 -0.81
C ASN A 6 74.35 24.47 -0.41
N LYS A 7 73.62 24.12 -1.44
CA LYS A 7 72.60 23.05 -1.44
C LYS A 7 73.28 21.69 -1.53
N MET A 8 72.92 20.79 -0.62
CA MET A 8 73.22 19.38 -0.74
C MET A 8 71.89 18.61 -0.78
N THR A 9 71.59 18.09 -1.98
CA THR A 9 70.38 17.33 -2.26
C THR A 9 70.62 15.88 -1.84
N PHE A 10 69.86 15.42 -0.85
CA PHE A 10 69.83 13.99 -0.50
C PHE A 10 68.58 13.37 -1.11
N PHE A 11 68.79 12.45 -2.05
CA PHE A 11 67.77 11.64 -2.65
C PHE A 11 67.49 10.47 -1.71
N PHE A 12 66.31 10.44 -1.08
CA PHE A 12 65.84 9.31 -0.29
C PHE A 12 64.83 8.55 -1.12
N SER A 13 65.23 7.43 -1.67
CA SER A 13 64.33 6.48 -2.39
C SER A 13 63.48 5.74 -1.35
N LEU A 14 62.19 6.12 -1.27
CA LEU A 14 61.22 5.41 -0.43
C LEU A 14 60.53 4.32 -1.27
N LEU A 15 60.91 3.08 -1.02
CA LEU A 15 60.30 1.88 -1.57
C LEU A 15 58.96 1.64 -0.86
N THR A 16 57.82 1.99 -1.51
CA THR A 16 56.47 1.68 -0.99
C THR A 16 56.09 0.27 -1.38
N LEU A 17 56.02 -0.61 -0.42
CA LEU A 17 55.37 -1.92 -0.51
C LEU A 17 53.87 -1.71 -0.55
N PHE A 18 53.26 -2.02 -1.69
CA PHE A 18 51.79 -2.11 -1.78
C PHE A 18 51.36 -3.45 -1.16
N PHE A 19 50.78 -3.36 0.04
CA PHE A 19 49.92 -4.43 0.54
C PHE A 19 48.58 -4.32 -0.17
N SER A 20 48.34 -5.21 -1.12
CA SER A 20 47.02 -5.48 -1.65
C SER A 20 46.19 -6.18 -0.54
N CYS A 21 45.23 -5.48 0.02
CA CYS A 21 44.25 -6.07 0.90
C CYS A 21 42.99 -6.31 0.03
N ASP A 22 42.85 -7.53 -0.46
CA ASP A 22 41.60 -8.02 -1.03
C ASP A 22 40.57 -8.14 0.10
N GLY A 23 39.82 -7.07 0.30
CA GLY A 23 38.61 -7.02 1.12
C GLY A 23 37.40 -7.00 0.20
N ASN A 24 37.03 -8.15 -0.34
CA ASN A 24 35.82 -8.31 -1.12
C ASN A 24 34.61 -8.35 -0.17
N GLY A 25 33.76 -7.35 -0.24
CA GLY A 25 32.56 -7.20 0.57
C GLY A 25 31.77 -5.95 0.21
N SER A 26 31.70 -5.63 -1.09
CA SER A 26 30.65 -4.73 -1.57
C SER A 26 29.38 -5.56 -1.77
N GLU A 27 28.44 -5.46 -0.83
CA GLU A 27 27.04 -5.79 -1.12
C GLU A 27 26.60 -4.88 -2.26
N ASP A 28 26.57 -5.49 -3.42
CA ASP A 28 26.13 -4.88 -4.68
C ASP A 28 24.61 -4.67 -4.54
N ASN A 29 24.18 -3.51 -4.03
CA ASN A 29 22.81 -3.02 -4.16
C ASN A 29 22.58 -2.70 -5.65
N GLN A 30 22.52 -3.75 -6.46
CA GLN A 30 22.07 -3.59 -7.84
C GLN A 30 20.58 -3.29 -7.82
N ASP A 31 20.23 -2.10 -8.26
CA ASP A 31 18.87 -1.81 -8.69
C ASP A 31 18.41 -2.97 -9.58
N PRO A 32 17.19 -3.50 -9.38
CA PRO A 32 16.72 -4.64 -10.14
C PRO A 32 16.83 -4.34 -11.63
N LYS A 33 17.67 -5.12 -12.34
CA LYS A 33 17.88 -4.97 -13.79
C LYS A 33 16.53 -4.84 -14.49
N PRO A 34 16.32 -3.84 -15.36
CA PRO A 34 15.07 -3.65 -16.07
C PRO A 34 14.63 -4.95 -16.74
N ILE A 35 13.35 -5.28 -16.64
CA ILE A 35 12.79 -6.44 -17.32
C ILE A 35 12.74 -6.10 -18.81
N GLU A 36 13.40 -6.88 -19.62
CA GLU A 36 13.34 -6.74 -21.08
C GLU A 36 11.95 -7.18 -21.57
N ASN A 37 11.39 -6.38 -22.48
CA ASN A 37 10.17 -6.76 -23.18
C ASN A 37 10.46 -7.97 -24.07
N GLU A 38 9.74 -9.07 -23.84
CA GLU A 38 9.86 -10.28 -24.65
C GLU A 38 8.56 -10.44 -25.45
N GLU A 39 8.71 -10.56 -26.76
CA GLU A 39 7.57 -10.65 -27.68
C GLU A 39 6.68 -11.86 -27.35
N GLY A 40 5.38 -11.62 -27.26
CA GLY A 40 4.38 -12.63 -26.93
C GLY A 40 4.29 -12.97 -25.44
N TYR A 41 4.96 -12.19 -24.57
CA TYR A 41 4.89 -12.40 -23.11
C TYR A 41 4.44 -11.16 -22.38
N ALA A 42 3.64 -11.36 -21.34
CA ALA A 42 3.43 -10.37 -20.29
C ALA A 42 4.49 -10.61 -19.21
N THR A 43 5.27 -9.59 -18.91
CA THR A 43 6.32 -9.63 -17.89
C THR A 43 6.16 -8.46 -16.92
N GLY A 44 6.80 -8.51 -15.77
CA GLY A 44 6.80 -7.40 -14.83
C GLY A 44 7.48 -7.74 -13.52
N ILE A 45 7.63 -6.70 -12.69
CA ILE A 45 8.10 -6.79 -11.31
C ILE A 45 7.04 -6.22 -10.38
N ILE A 46 6.93 -6.82 -9.19
CA ILE A 46 6.04 -6.37 -8.14
C ILE A 46 6.89 -5.99 -6.92
N THR A 47 6.67 -4.77 -6.41
CA THR A 47 7.43 -4.22 -5.29
C THR A 47 6.53 -3.78 -4.15
N ASP A 48 7.09 -3.75 -2.94
CA ASP A 48 6.45 -3.18 -1.76
C ASP A 48 6.50 -1.64 -1.75
N THR A 49 6.09 -1.03 -0.64
CA THR A 49 6.09 0.42 -0.44
C THR A 49 7.49 1.03 -0.47
N ASP A 50 8.52 0.27 -0.14
CA ASP A 50 9.92 0.70 -0.08
C ASP A 50 10.70 0.37 -1.36
N GLY A 51 10.05 -0.34 -2.32
CA GLY A 51 10.67 -0.74 -3.58
C GLY A 51 11.30 -2.14 -3.55
N ASN A 52 11.20 -2.88 -2.43
CA ASN A 52 11.70 -4.25 -2.36
C ASN A 52 10.81 -5.22 -3.16
N PRO A 53 11.36 -6.27 -3.77
CA PRO A 53 10.59 -7.23 -4.53
C PRO A 53 9.62 -8.04 -3.65
N ILE A 54 8.41 -8.28 -4.16
CA ILE A 54 7.39 -9.11 -3.52
C ILE A 54 7.30 -10.46 -4.22
N ALA A 55 7.64 -11.53 -3.51
CA ALA A 55 7.43 -12.92 -3.96
C ALA A 55 6.00 -13.40 -3.68
N GLY A 56 5.48 -14.29 -4.52
CA GLY A 56 4.19 -14.96 -4.32
C GLY A 56 2.96 -14.08 -4.55
N ALA A 57 3.11 -12.89 -5.11
CA ALA A 57 1.97 -12.08 -5.56
C ALA A 57 1.31 -12.77 -6.75
N SER A 58 -0.02 -12.84 -6.74
CA SER A 58 -0.81 -13.44 -7.82
C SER A 58 -1.05 -12.43 -8.92
N VAL A 59 -0.72 -12.78 -10.16
CA VAL A 59 -0.95 -11.97 -11.35
C VAL A 59 -1.98 -12.66 -12.23
N ARG A 60 -3.00 -11.92 -12.61
CA ARG A 60 -4.07 -12.36 -13.52
C ARG A 60 -4.01 -11.53 -14.79
N ILE A 61 -3.99 -12.23 -15.93
CA ILE A 61 -3.94 -11.67 -17.27
C ILE A 61 -5.21 -12.10 -17.98
N ASP A 62 -6.20 -11.21 -18.01
CA ASP A 62 -7.52 -11.47 -18.60
C ASP A 62 -7.56 -11.07 -20.06
N ASN A 63 -7.91 -12.01 -20.93
CA ASN A 63 -8.17 -11.70 -22.33
C ASN A 63 -9.49 -10.92 -22.43
N THR A 64 -9.43 -9.72 -23.00
CA THR A 64 -10.59 -8.83 -23.10
C THR A 64 -11.56 -9.20 -24.23
N MET A 65 -11.13 -10.07 -25.17
CA MET A 65 -11.94 -10.51 -26.31
C MET A 65 -12.69 -11.81 -26.07
N PHE A 66 -12.22 -12.65 -25.15
CA PHE A 66 -12.79 -13.97 -24.90
C PHE A 66 -13.24 -14.11 -23.44
N TYR A 67 -14.49 -14.52 -23.26
CA TYR A 67 -15.07 -14.73 -21.94
C TYR A 67 -14.31 -15.83 -21.18
N ASN A 68 -14.02 -15.57 -19.91
CA ASN A 68 -13.35 -16.49 -18.98
C ASN A 68 -12.00 -17.04 -19.49
N SER A 69 -11.32 -16.30 -20.35
CA SER A 69 -9.99 -16.65 -20.85
C SER A 69 -8.93 -15.82 -20.11
N ASN A 70 -8.31 -16.44 -19.11
CA ASN A 70 -7.27 -15.78 -18.30
C ASN A 70 -6.06 -16.69 -18.11
N ILE A 71 -4.91 -16.05 -17.87
CA ILE A 71 -3.67 -16.69 -17.49
C ILE A 71 -3.36 -16.26 -16.06
N LEU A 72 -3.05 -17.24 -15.21
CA LEU A 72 -2.67 -17.00 -13.82
C LEU A 72 -1.19 -17.33 -13.65
N THR A 73 -0.45 -16.46 -12.98
CA THR A 73 0.95 -16.68 -12.62
C THR A 73 1.23 -16.03 -11.27
N THR A 74 2.42 -16.28 -10.71
CA THR A 74 2.87 -15.69 -9.45
C THR A 74 4.27 -15.13 -9.62
N THR A 75 4.63 -14.17 -8.77
CA THR A 75 6.00 -13.64 -8.73
C THR A 75 6.96 -14.62 -8.04
N ASP A 76 8.17 -14.65 -8.55
CA ASP A 76 9.32 -15.35 -7.97
C ASP A 76 9.93 -14.57 -6.77
N ASN A 77 11.05 -15.08 -6.22
CA ASN A 77 11.76 -14.44 -5.11
C ASN A 77 12.35 -13.05 -5.44
N ALA A 78 12.54 -12.76 -6.74
CA ALA A 78 12.97 -11.45 -7.21
C ALA A 78 11.77 -10.52 -7.56
N GLY A 79 10.55 -10.90 -7.17
CA GLY A 79 9.32 -10.18 -7.47
C GLY A 79 8.92 -10.20 -8.95
N LYS A 80 9.56 -11.03 -9.78
CA LYS A 80 9.35 -11.08 -11.22
C LYS A 80 8.31 -12.11 -11.60
N TYR A 81 7.51 -11.77 -12.62
CA TYR A 81 6.61 -12.74 -13.26
C TYR A 81 6.76 -12.69 -14.77
N LYS A 82 6.41 -13.80 -15.42
CA LYS A 82 6.37 -13.96 -16.86
C LYS A 82 5.28 -14.93 -17.24
N ALA A 83 4.47 -14.56 -18.24
CA ALA A 83 3.40 -15.39 -18.75
C ALA A 83 3.30 -15.27 -20.27
N LYS A 84 3.21 -16.41 -20.97
CA LYS A 84 3.06 -16.43 -22.42
C LYS A 84 1.62 -16.07 -22.79
N LEU A 85 1.45 -15.11 -23.71
CA LEU A 85 0.15 -14.69 -24.23
C LEU A 85 -0.31 -15.58 -25.39
N ALA A 86 -1.60 -15.67 -25.60
CA ALA A 86 -2.13 -16.25 -26.83
C ALA A 86 -1.88 -15.29 -28.01
N THR A 87 -1.86 -15.85 -29.21
CA THR A 87 -1.57 -15.10 -30.45
C THR A 87 -2.68 -14.11 -30.83
N VAL A 88 -3.86 -14.23 -30.21
CA VAL A 88 -5.01 -13.36 -30.46
C VAL A 88 -5.55 -12.83 -29.14
N GLY A 89 -5.78 -11.53 -29.09
CA GLY A 89 -6.40 -10.87 -27.95
C GLY A 89 -5.69 -9.60 -27.53
N THR A 90 -6.36 -8.91 -26.63
CA THR A 90 -5.83 -7.85 -25.80
C THR A 90 -6.07 -8.22 -24.34
N TYR A 91 -5.27 -7.70 -23.43
CA TYR A 91 -5.20 -8.24 -22.07
C TYR A 91 -5.23 -7.13 -21.02
N ASN A 92 -6.11 -7.29 -20.04
CA ASN A 92 -6.02 -6.56 -18.78
C ASN A 92 -5.11 -7.36 -17.82
N VAL A 93 -4.12 -6.70 -17.26
CA VAL A 93 -3.22 -7.32 -16.29
C VAL A 93 -3.48 -6.72 -14.93
N THR A 94 -3.83 -7.57 -13.96
CA THR A 94 -4.08 -7.20 -12.57
C THR A 94 -3.22 -8.04 -11.65
N ALA A 95 -2.92 -7.52 -10.47
CA ALA A 95 -2.15 -8.26 -9.48
C ALA A 95 -2.73 -8.03 -8.07
N VAL A 96 -2.68 -9.09 -7.26
CA VAL A 96 -3.12 -9.06 -5.86
C VAL A 96 -2.08 -9.72 -4.96
N LEU A 97 -2.07 -9.27 -3.71
CA LEU A 97 -1.23 -9.84 -2.66
C LEU A 97 -2.14 -10.27 -1.49
N VAL A 98 -1.93 -11.50 -1.00
CA VAL A 98 -2.60 -11.96 0.22
C VAL A 98 -1.67 -11.71 1.41
N LYS A 99 -2.17 -10.99 2.41
CA LYS A 99 -1.45 -10.75 3.67
C LYS A 99 -2.32 -11.03 4.87
N VAL A 100 -1.70 -11.49 5.95
CA VAL A 100 -2.39 -11.72 7.23
C VAL A 100 -2.20 -10.52 8.15
N LEU A 101 -3.30 -9.99 8.66
CA LEU A 101 -3.31 -8.94 9.68
C LEU A 101 -4.27 -9.35 10.81
N ASN A 102 -3.80 -9.37 12.04
CA ASN A 102 -4.59 -9.75 13.23
C ASN A 102 -5.36 -11.07 13.07
N GLY A 103 -4.72 -12.08 12.42
CA GLY A 103 -5.30 -13.42 12.20
C GLY A 103 -6.29 -13.52 11.03
N LYS A 104 -6.53 -12.45 10.28
CA LYS A 104 -7.40 -12.43 9.12
C LYS A 104 -6.59 -12.28 7.83
N SER A 105 -6.99 -12.99 6.76
CA SER A 105 -6.33 -12.93 5.44
C SER A 105 -6.99 -11.87 4.57
N PHE A 106 -6.23 -10.86 4.18
CA PHE A 106 -6.65 -9.77 3.32
C PHE A 106 -6.11 -9.96 1.92
N THR A 107 -6.97 -9.80 0.92
CA THR A 107 -6.56 -9.69 -0.49
C THR A 107 -6.43 -8.22 -0.84
N ILE A 108 -5.21 -7.81 -1.19
CA ILE A 108 -4.84 -6.41 -1.46
C ILE A 108 -4.61 -6.27 -2.95
N ASP A 109 -5.31 -5.33 -3.59
CA ASP A 109 -5.07 -4.97 -4.98
C ASP A 109 -3.74 -4.19 -5.08
N LEU A 110 -2.91 -4.56 -6.05
CA LEU A 110 -1.65 -3.88 -6.31
C LEU A 110 -1.83 -2.81 -7.38
N HIS A 111 -1.13 -1.68 -7.21
CA HIS A 111 -1.20 -0.56 -8.14
C HIS A 111 -0.37 -0.83 -9.38
N PRO A 112 -0.97 -0.86 -10.60
CA PRO A 112 -0.22 -0.93 -11.84
C PRO A 112 0.46 0.41 -12.13
N GLU A 113 1.70 0.39 -12.62
CA GLU A 113 2.36 1.59 -13.14
C GLU A 113 1.71 2.09 -14.43
N LEU A 114 1.21 1.17 -15.25
CA LEU A 114 0.46 1.43 -16.48
C LEU A 114 -0.86 0.67 -16.44
N TYR A 115 -1.96 1.36 -16.70
CA TYR A 115 -3.31 0.79 -16.63
C TYR A 115 -3.86 0.36 -18.00
N GLU A 116 -3.23 0.79 -19.10
CA GLU A 116 -3.71 0.49 -20.45
C GLU A 116 -3.72 -1.01 -20.74
N VAL A 117 -4.61 -1.39 -21.64
CA VAL A 117 -4.73 -2.75 -22.17
C VAL A 117 -3.45 -3.14 -22.93
N MET A 118 -2.94 -4.33 -22.68
CA MET A 118 -1.75 -4.88 -23.35
C MET A 118 -2.17 -5.65 -24.61
N GLY A 119 -1.45 -5.44 -25.72
CA GLY A 119 -1.63 -6.22 -26.94
C GLY A 119 -1.01 -7.63 -26.85
N ASN A 120 -1.27 -8.48 -27.84
CA ASN A 120 -0.73 -9.83 -27.95
C ASN A 120 0.79 -9.91 -28.23
N ALA A 121 1.39 -8.81 -28.68
CA ALA A 121 2.83 -8.68 -28.75
C ALA A 121 3.51 -8.72 -27.36
N GLY A 122 2.71 -8.58 -26.29
CA GLY A 122 3.20 -8.58 -24.93
C GLY A 122 3.69 -7.21 -24.45
N GLY A 123 4.36 -7.22 -23.31
CA GLY A 123 4.87 -5.99 -22.71
C GLY A 123 5.19 -6.14 -21.24
N VAL A 124 5.69 -5.06 -20.67
CA VAL A 124 6.01 -4.98 -19.24
C VAL A 124 4.86 -4.33 -18.49
N ARG A 125 4.42 -4.95 -17.39
CA ARG A 125 3.43 -4.42 -16.46
C ARG A 125 3.94 -4.58 -15.04
N ASN A 126 4.48 -3.51 -14.47
CA ASN A 126 4.94 -3.49 -13.09
C ASN A 126 3.79 -3.12 -12.16
N PHE A 127 3.89 -3.59 -10.91
CA PHE A 127 2.94 -3.26 -9.86
C PHE A 127 3.67 -2.86 -8.58
N LYS A 128 3.00 -2.05 -7.79
CA LYS A 128 3.48 -1.62 -6.48
C LYS A 128 2.41 -1.78 -5.42
N LEU A 129 2.81 -2.24 -4.23
CA LEU A 129 1.94 -2.19 -3.06
C LEU A 129 1.72 -0.72 -2.68
N LYS A 130 0.46 -0.33 -2.54
CA LYS A 130 0.05 0.95 -1.96
C LYS A 130 -0.89 0.72 -0.80
N LEU A 131 -0.69 1.46 0.28
CA LEU A 131 -1.57 1.43 1.44
C LEU A 131 -2.74 2.40 1.30
N THR A 132 -2.59 3.44 0.47
CA THR A 132 -3.57 4.51 0.26
C THR A 132 -3.50 5.03 -1.17
N GLY A 133 -4.46 5.87 -1.52
CA GLY A 133 -4.61 6.53 -2.82
C GLY A 133 -5.70 5.92 -3.68
N LYS A 134 -6.17 6.70 -4.64
CA LYS A 134 -7.19 6.24 -5.60
C LYS A 134 -6.65 5.11 -6.47
N LYS A 135 -7.50 4.12 -6.76
CA LYS A 135 -7.17 3.04 -7.69
C LYS A 135 -7.05 3.57 -9.12
N ALA A 136 -6.24 2.88 -9.93
CA ALA A 136 -5.98 3.30 -11.32
C ALA A 136 -7.23 3.22 -12.21
N ASP A 137 -8.18 2.34 -11.89
CA ASP A 137 -9.48 2.21 -12.55
C ASP A 137 -10.50 3.30 -12.13
N GLY A 138 -10.15 4.13 -11.16
CA GLY A 138 -11.04 5.13 -10.59
C GLY A 138 -12.10 4.58 -9.63
N LEU A 139 -12.09 3.28 -9.35
CA LEU A 139 -13.09 2.58 -8.53
C LEU A 139 -12.61 2.41 -7.08
N GLY A 140 -12.66 3.48 -6.31
CA GLY A 140 -12.33 3.48 -4.89
C GLY A 140 -10.85 3.68 -4.59
N TYR A 141 -10.39 3.12 -3.46
CA TYR A 141 -9.10 3.38 -2.86
C TYR A 141 -8.33 2.10 -2.54
N TYR A 142 -7.01 2.20 -2.38
CA TYR A 142 -6.17 1.10 -1.91
C TYR A 142 -6.32 0.86 -0.41
N GLY A 143 -6.56 1.91 0.38
CA GLY A 143 -6.87 1.81 1.79
C GLY A 143 -8.23 1.18 2.07
N GLY A 144 -8.46 0.81 3.32
CA GLY A 144 -9.74 0.32 3.81
C GLY A 144 -10.78 1.42 3.94
N THR A 145 -12.03 1.02 4.13
CA THR A 145 -13.18 1.90 4.29
C THR A 145 -13.88 1.64 5.62
N VAL A 146 -14.28 2.69 6.33
CA VAL A 146 -15.12 2.58 7.53
C VAL A 146 -16.49 3.18 7.22
N GLY A 147 -17.51 2.34 7.17
CA GLY A 147 -18.91 2.78 7.13
C GLY A 147 -19.32 3.32 8.50
N ILE A 148 -19.78 4.56 8.55
CA ILE A 148 -20.23 5.22 9.77
C ILE A 148 -21.75 5.37 9.75
N ASN A 149 -22.38 5.08 10.86
CA ASN A 149 -23.83 5.15 11.00
C ASN A 149 -24.19 5.81 12.33
N SER A 150 -25.30 6.55 12.35
CA SER A 150 -25.92 6.99 13.58
C SER A 150 -26.58 5.79 14.27
N ALA A 151 -26.34 5.62 15.56
CA ALA A 151 -27.04 4.60 16.33
C ALA A 151 -28.52 4.97 16.52
N VAL A 152 -29.36 3.98 16.75
CA VAL A 152 -30.77 4.21 17.08
C VAL A 152 -30.86 5.03 18.36
N GLY A 153 -31.58 6.17 18.29
CA GLY A 153 -31.73 7.10 19.41
C GLY A 153 -30.70 8.22 19.47
N SER A 154 -29.70 8.26 18.58
CA SER A 154 -28.82 9.42 18.41
C SER A 154 -29.57 10.55 17.68
N TYR A 155 -29.28 11.80 18.09
CA TYR A 155 -29.88 13.03 17.55
C TYR A 155 -28.90 13.86 16.71
N ILE A 156 -27.81 13.25 16.23
CA ILE A 156 -26.84 13.89 15.33
C ILE A 156 -27.36 13.75 13.90
N TYR A 157 -27.70 14.87 13.26
CA TYR A 157 -28.21 14.94 11.88
C TYR A 157 -27.22 15.61 10.92
N ASP A 158 -26.13 16.16 11.43
CA ASP A 158 -25.06 16.92 10.76
C ASP A 158 -23.71 16.22 11.00
N SER A 159 -23.61 14.98 10.54
CA SER A 159 -22.46 14.08 10.75
C SER A 159 -21.15 14.62 10.19
N GLU A 160 -21.18 15.56 9.25
CA GLU A 160 -20.02 16.29 8.75
C GLU A 160 -19.27 17.09 9.85
N ASN A 161 -19.91 17.32 11.00
CA ASN A 161 -19.31 17.94 12.17
C ASN A 161 -18.66 16.94 13.14
N ILE A 162 -18.64 15.65 12.77
CA ILE A 162 -17.91 14.62 13.52
C ILE A 162 -16.48 14.51 12.97
N GLU A 163 -15.52 14.58 13.86
CA GLU A 163 -14.11 14.33 13.59
C GLU A 163 -13.70 13.01 14.24
N PHE A 164 -13.13 12.11 13.44
CA PHE A 164 -12.65 10.82 13.89
C PHE A 164 -11.12 10.83 13.97
N THR A 165 -10.60 10.44 15.13
CA THR A 165 -9.16 10.23 15.34
C THR A 165 -8.88 8.73 15.37
N LEU A 166 -7.96 8.26 14.51
CA LEU A 166 -7.52 6.87 14.45
C LEU A 166 -6.05 6.80 14.86
N GLU A 167 -5.78 6.25 16.03
CA GLU A 167 -4.43 6.04 16.58
C GLU A 167 -4.01 4.59 16.27
N PRO A 168 -2.93 4.34 15.47
CA PRO A 168 -2.55 2.98 15.11
C PRO A 168 -2.15 2.13 16.32
N VAL A 169 -2.59 0.88 16.35
CA VAL A 169 -2.22 -0.12 17.36
C VAL A 169 -1.42 -1.22 16.68
N GLY A 170 -0.11 -1.22 16.90
CA GLY A 170 0.80 -2.16 16.25
C GLY A 170 1.22 -1.73 14.84
N LYS A 171 1.43 -2.71 13.96
CA LYS A 171 1.89 -2.50 12.60
C LYS A 171 0.74 -2.46 11.61
N LEU A 172 0.93 -1.71 10.52
CA LEU A 172 0.06 -1.77 9.34
C LEU A 172 0.28 -3.10 8.58
N ILE A 173 -0.58 -3.36 7.61
CA ILE A 173 -0.55 -4.62 6.85
C ILE A 173 0.73 -4.86 6.05
N ASP A 174 1.47 -3.82 5.71
CA ASP A 174 2.79 -3.91 5.05
C ASP A 174 3.94 -4.10 6.05
N GLY A 175 3.68 -4.00 7.36
CA GLY A 175 4.67 -4.08 8.43
C GLY A 175 5.23 -2.72 8.87
N SER A 176 4.83 -1.63 8.22
CA SER A 176 5.25 -0.27 8.58
C SER A 176 4.59 0.20 9.89
N THR A 177 5.09 1.30 10.43
CA THR A 177 4.47 1.99 11.57
C THR A 177 3.49 3.03 11.05
N GLY A 178 2.21 2.91 11.45
CA GLY A 178 1.19 3.87 11.11
C GLY A 178 1.37 5.21 11.81
N LYS A 179 0.69 6.23 11.29
CA LYS A 179 0.56 7.56 11.92
C LYS A 179 -0.87 7.76 12.37
N THR A 180 -1.08 8.59 13.39
CA THR A 180 -2.41 9.03 13.78
C THR A 180 -3.07 9.78 12.63
N LEU A 181 -4.30 9.42 12.32
CA LEU A 181 -5.12 10.04 11.30
C LEU A 181 -6.25 10.84 11.97
N ILE A 182 -6.53 12.00 11.41
CA ILE A 182 -7.72 12.79 11.74
C ILE A 182 -8.53 12.88 10.46
N VAL A 183 -9.72 12.30 10.46
CA VAL A 183 -10.54 12.13 9.27
C VAL A 183 -11.99 12.49 9.52
N LYS A 184 -12.69 12.85 8.46
CA LYS A 184 -14.14 13.08 8.44
C LYS A 184 -14.76 12.25 7.33
N GLU A 185 -16.07 12.10 7.37
CA GLU A 185 -16.79 11.49 6.26
C GLU A 185 -16.68 12.30 4.96
N GLY A 186 -16.96 11.65 3.85
CA GLY A 186 -17.04 12.32 2.56
C GLY A 186 -18.17 13.36 2.51
N ALA A 187 -18.04 14.31 1.59
CA ALA A 187 -19.02 15.37 1.44
C ALA A 187 -20.41 14.82 1.08
N ALA A 188 -21.46 15.50 1.54
CA ALA A 188 -22.83 15.17 1.18
C ALA A 188 -23.02 15.10 -0.35
N TYR A 189 -23.85 14.18 -0.83
CA TYR A 189 -24.12 13.90 -2.24
C TYR A 189 -22.94 13.31 -3.03
N THR A 190 -21.91 12.83 -2.36
CA THR A 190 -20.83 12.04 -2.98
C THR A 190 -20.95 10.56 -2.63
N ALA A 191 -20.26 9.69 -3.38
CA ALA A 191 -20.19 8.27 -3.06
C ALA A 191 -19.45 7.96 -1.75
N GLU A 192 -18.76 8.93 -1.19
CA GLU A 192 -17.99 8.83 0.05
C GLU A 192 -18.81 9.28 1.29
N TYR A 193 -20.01 9.82 1.08
CA TYR A 193 -20.89 10.22 2.19
C TYR A 193 -21.27 9.02 3.06
N GLY A 194 -21.12 9.15 4.37
CA GLY A 194 -21.32 8.06 5.32
C GLY A 194 -20.12 7.10 5.44
N TYR A 195 -18.97 7.45 4.82
CA TYR A 195 -17.75 6.63 4.87
C TYR A 195 -16.52 7.45 5.22
N LEU A 196 -15.62 6.84 6.02
CA LEU A 196 -14.22 7.25 6.09
C LEU A 196 -13.47 6.37 5.11
N VAL A 197 -12.86 6.97 4.09
CA VAL A 197 -12.22 6.24 2.99
C VAL A 197 -10.71 6.33 3.07
N ASP A 198 -10.04 5.41 2.39
CA ASP A 198 -8.58 5.40 2.18
C ASP A 198 -7.77 5.32 3.48
N ILE A 199 -8.25 4.54 4.43
CA ILE A 199 -7.55 4.27 5.69
C ILE A 199 -6.56 3.11 5.49
N PRO A 200 -5.24 3.28 5.75
CA PRO A 200 -4.29 2.18 5.68
C PRO A 200 -4.77 0.98 6.51
N LEU A 201 -4.70 -0.22 5.96
CA LEU A 201 -5.14 -1.42 6.68
C LEU A 201 -4.25 -1.65 7.90
N GLY A 202 -4.85 -1.58 9.08
CA GLY A 202 -4.23 -1.69 10.39
C GLY A 202 -5.29 -1.88 11.47
N ARG A 203 -4.85 -2.01 12.73
CA ARG A 203 -5.71 -1.88 13.90
C ARG A 203 -5.57 -0.48 14.45
N TYR A 204 -6.65 0.11 14.91
CA TYR A 204 -6.65 1.47 15.44
C TYR A 204 -7.45 1.56 16.74
N THR A 205 -7.01 2.44 17.65
CA THR A 205 -7.90 3.01 18.65
C THR A 205 -8.61 4.20 18.00
N MET A 206 -9.92 4.09 17.85
CA MET A 206 -10.76 5.09 17.21
C MET A 206 -11.52 5.89 18.26
N LYS A 207 -11.49 7.22 18.13
CA LYS A 207 -12.25 8.18 18.92
C LYS A 207 -13.03 9.08 17.98
N ALA A 208 -14.18 9.57 18.41
CA ALA A 208 -14.97 10.53 17.64
C ALA A 208 -15.39 11.71 18.52
N ILE A 209 -15.35 12.90 17.94
CA ILE A 209 -15.78 14.14 18.59
C ILE A 209 -16.77 14.84 17.66
N TYR A 210 -17.96 15.08 18.17
CA TYR A 210 -18.95 15.90 17.51
C TYR A 210 -18.84 17.35 17.99
N THR A 211 -18.79 18.30 17.05
CA THR A 211 -18.70 19.72 17.35
C THR A 211 -20.01 20.41 17.00
N LYS A 212 -20.71 20.94 17.99
CA LYS A 212 -21.94 21.71 17.82
C LYS A 212 -21.80 23.05 18.51
N GLU A 213 -21.99 24.15 17.79
CA GLU A 213 -22.01 25.52 18.35
C GLU A 213 -20.85 25.83 19.30
N ASN A 214 -19.63 25.45 19.01
CA ASN A 214 -18.44 25.54 19.88
C ASN A 214 -18.38 24.56 21.07
N SER A 215 -19.34 23.67 21.23
CA SER A 215 -19.29 22.59 22.21
C SER A 215 -18.71 21.32 21.54
N LYS A 216 -17.78 20.67 22.22
CA LYS A 216 -17.17 19.40 21.77
C LYS A 216 -17.69 18.25 22.62
N VAL A 217 -18.41 17.33 22.00
CA VAL A 217 -19.02 16.17 22.65
C VAL A 217 -18.29 14.90 22.20
N PRO A 218 -17.60 14.18 23.10
CA PRO A 218 -17.05 12.86 22.79
C PRO A 218 -18.19 11.88 22.51
N LEU A 219 -18.08 11.15 21.38
CA LEU A 219 -19.07 10.16 21.01
C LEU A 219 -18.66 8.76 21.47
N LYS A 220 -19.66 7.96 21.75
CA LYS A 220 -19.51 6.51 21.94
C LYS A 220 -19.56 5.82 20.58
N ILE A 221 -18.76 4.78 20.42
CA ILE A 221 -18.63 4.01 19.19
C ILE A 221 -18.79 2.54 19.52
N ARG A 222 -19.47 1.81 18.64
CA ARG A 222 -19.53 0.34 18.66
C ARG A 222 -19.42 -0.21 17.24
N LYS A 223 -19.08 -1.48 17.13
CA LYS A 223 -19.21 -2.21 15.86
C LYS A 223 -20.70 -2.37 15.55
N LYS A 224 -21.09 -2.05 14.31
CA LYS A 224 -22.48 -2.25 13.86
C LYS A 224 -22.79 -3.75 13.82
N PHE A 225 -24.01 -4.11 14.18
CA PHE A 225 -24.50 -5.48 14.28
C PHE A 225 -23.80 -6.32 15.36
N ASP A 226 -23.19 -5.69 16.36
CA ASP A 226 -22.61 -6.34 17.50
C ASP A 226 -23.30 -5.82 18.78
N ASP A 227 -23.59 -6.70 19.73
CA ASP A 227 -24.18 -6.35 21.02
C ASP A 227 -23.14 -5.81 22.02
N ALA A 228 -21.91 -5.56 21.56
CA ALA A 228 -20.85 -5.00 22.38
C ALA A 228 -21.23 -3.61 22.92
N SER A 229 -20.80 -3.32 24.13
CA SER A 229 -21.04 -2.03 24.78
C SER A 229 -20.34 -0.89 24.03
N ASP A 230 -20.99 0.24 23.98
CA ASP A 230 -20.47 1.50 23.46
C ASP A 230 -19.23 1.95 24.23
N THR A 231 -18.23 2.49 23.52
CA THR A 231 -17.01 3.01 24.12
C THR A 231 -16.55 4.30 23.44
N THR A 232 -15.92 5.19 24.20
CA THR A 232 -15.30 6.40 23.66
C THR A 232 -13.90 6.18 23.07
N ALA A 233 -13.34 4.96 23.22
CA ALA A 233 -12.06 4.53 22.65
C ALA A 233 -12.24 3.13 22.06
N PHE A 234 -12.76 3.08 20.84
CA PHE A 234 -13.14 1.85 20.15
C PHE A 234 -11.94 1.21 19.45
N ILE A 235 -11.79 -0.12 19.55
CA ILE A 235 -10.80 -0.85 18.76
C ILE A 235 -11.39 -1.17 17.39
N LEU A 236 -10.90 -0.45 16.38
CA LEU A 236 -11.27 -0.64 14.99
C LEU A 236 -10.40 -1.71 14.35
N ASP A 237 -11.02 -2.79 13.90
CA ASP A 237 -10.44 -3.80 13.03
C ASP A 237 -11.23 -3.86 11.72
N PHE A 238 -10.51 -3.98 10.61
CA PHE A 238 -11.14 -4.23 9.31
C PHE A 238 -11.50 -5.70 9.13
N GLU A 239 -12.54 -5.93 8.33
CA GLU A 239 -12.90 -7.26 7.82
C GLU A 239 -12.41 -7.39 6.38
N PRO A 240 -11.78 -8.53 6.01
CA PRO A 240 -11.34 -8.76 4.63
C PRO A 240 -12.49 -8.69 3.64
N GLU A 241 -13.66 -9.19 4.04
CA GLU A 241 -14.87 -9.21 3.22
C GLU A 241 -16.11 -9.03 4.10
N THR A 242 -17.02 -8.19 3.64
CA THR A 242 -18.34 -7.95 4.25
C THR A 242 -19.40 -8.00 3.15
N GLN A 243 -20.68 -8.04 3.52
CA GLN A 243 -21.76 -7.92 2.55
C GLN A 243 -21.79 -6.56 1.82
N PHE A 244 -21.02 -5.56 2.29
CA PHE A 244 -21.00 -4.21 1.72
C PHE A 244 -19.70 -3.92 0.95
N GLY A 245 -18.69 -4.78 1.03
CA GLY A 245 -17.43 -4.60 0.33
C GLY A 245 -16.26 -5.29 1.02
N LYS A 246 -15.08 -5.13 0.39
CA LYS A 246 -13.80 -5.67 0.89
C LYS A 246 -13.07 -4.64 1.74
N ASN A 247 -12.23 -5.16 2.66
CA ASN A 247 -11.35 -4.34 3.48
C ASN A 247 -12.12 -3.25 4.25
N MET A 248 -13.22 -3.65 4.91
CA MET A 248 -14.20 -2.73 5.45
C MET A 248 -14.41 -2.93 6.94
N ALA A 249 -14.67 -1.85 7.66
CA ALA A 249 -15.28 -1.88 8.99
C ALA A 249 -16.59 -1.10 8.96
N ILE A 250 -17.52 -1.43 9.85
CA ILE A 250 -18.81 -0.72 9.96
C ILE A 250 -19.06 -0.44 11.42
N ILE A 251 -19.27 0.84 11.74
CA ILE A 251 -19.49 1.29 13.11
C ILE A 251 -20.81 2.06 13.24
N GLU A 252 -21.28 2.16 14.47
CA GLU A 252 -22.33 3.07 14.90
C GLU A 252 -21.77 4.02 15.95
N TYR A 253 -22.24 5.28 15.92
CA TYR A 253 -21.90 6.30 16.91
C TYR A 253 -23.14 6.85 17.59
N SER A 254 -23.00 7.29 18.84
CA SER A 254 -24.02 7.99 19.65
C SER A 254 -23.37 8.99 20.60
N GLU A 255 -24.18 9.89 21.17
CA GLU A 255 -23.80 10.80 22.25
C GLU A 255 -23.56 10.09 23.59
#